data_6a27d910800f3f189b84d8eb40afe466
#
_entry.id   6a27d910800f3f189b84d8eb40afe466
#
_cell.length_a   1.000
_cell.length_b   1.000
_cell.length_c   1.000
_cell.angle_alpha   90.00
_cell.angle_beta   90.00
_cell.angle_gamma   90.00
#
_symmetry.space_group_name_H-M   'P 1'
#
loop_
_entity.id
_entity.type
_entity.pdbx_description
1 polymer ?
#
loop_
_entity_poly.entity_id
_entity_poly.type
_entity_poly.pdbx_seq_one_letter_code
_entity_poly.pdbx_strand_id
1 'polypeptide(L)'
;MKENEKDLIKAISNLVQLDIDAVHAYDQAVKEVDDPIIKERLLKFQEEHRNHISSLAEHIRNLGGQPPGKSKDFKGYVIEAFAAIRSFTGLKGALKAMRITEEITNRYYGEVVSWEAPAEVKEALRTYFSEEKIHLDYIISNLQAMP
;
A
#
# COMPACT_ATOMS: atom_id res chain seq x y z
N MET A 1 -13.21 -24.22 -8.43
CA MET A 1 -12.73 -23.30 -7.34
C MET A 1 -13.85 -23.08 -6.35
N LYS A 2 -13.54 -23.23 -5.07
CA LYS A 2 -14.53 -23.03 -4.00
C LYS A 2 -14.86 -21.54 -3.89
N GLU A 3 -16.05 -21.23 -3.40
CA GLU A 3 -16.53 -19.84 -3.29
C GLU A 3 -15.63 -19.00 -2.40
N ASN A 4 -15.21 -19.53 -1.24
CA ASN A 4 -14.34 -18.80 -0.32
C ASN A 4 -12.92 -18.60 -0.89
N GLU A 5 -12.46 -19.45 -1.78
CA GLU A 5 -11.19 -19.24 -2.48
C GLU A 5 -11.30 -18.08 -3.47
N LYS A 6 -12.43 -17.98 -4.15
CA LYS A 6 -12.69 -16.85 -5.07
C LYS A 6 -12.72 -15.53 -4.32
N ASP A 7 -13.36 -15.52 -3.15
CA ASP A 7 -13.43 -14.33 -2.32
C ASP A 7 -12.06 -13.93 -1.81
N LEU A 8 -11.23 -14.91 -1.41
CA LEU A 8 -9.87 -14.65 -0.96
C LEU A 8 -9.01 -14.07 -2.10
N ILE A 9 -9.09 -14.67 -3.29
CA ILE A 9 -8.37 -14.16 -4.47
C ILE A 9 -8.76 -12.72 -4.75
N LYS A 10 -10.05 -12.41 -4.69
CA LYS A 10 -10.54 -11.05 -4.92
C LYS A 10 -10.00 -10.09 -3.86
N ALA A 11 -10.02 -10.50 -2.59
CA ALA A 11 -9.52 -9.67 -1.50
C ALA A 11 -8.02 -9.39 -1.66
N ILE A 12 -7.23 -10.42 -1.96
CA ILE A 12 -5.79 -10.24 -2.18
C ILE A 12 -5.53 -9.40 -3.44
N SER A 13 -6.32 -9.59 -4.49
CA SER A 13 -6.21 -8.78 -5.72
C SER A 13 -6.44 -7.31 -5.44
N ASN A 14 -7.39 -6.99 -4.55
CA ASN A 14 -7.62 -5.62 -4.13
C ASN A 14 -6.41 -5.06 -3.37
N LEU A 15 -5.76 -5.86 -2.53
CA LEU A 15 -4.53 -5.44 -1.84
C LEU A 15 -3.41 -5.16 -2.84
N VAL A 16 -3.25 -6.01 -3.85
CA VAL A 16 -2.25 -5.79 -4.90
C VAL A 16 -2.51 -4.46 -5.61
N GLN A 17 -3.77 -4.19 -5.93
CA GLN A 17 -4.12 -2.94 -6.60
C GLN A 17 -3.81 -1.73 -5.71
N LEU A 18 -4.08 -1.84 -4.41
CA LEU A 18 -3.74 -0.77 -3.47
C LEU A 18 -2.23 -0.54 -3.40
N ASP A 19 -1.44 -1.62 -3.39
CA ASP A 19 0.02 -1.50 -3.41
C ASP A 19 0.51 -0.85 -4.71
N ILE A 20 -0.09 -1.21 -5.86
CA ILE A 20 0.24 -0.57 -7.14
C ILE A 20 -0.04 0.93 -7.07
N ASP A 21 -1.21 1.29 -6.57
CA ASP A 21 -1.59 2.69 -6.44
C ASP A 21 -0.67 3.43 -5.47
N ALA A 22 -0.27 2.76 -4.38
CA ALA A 22 0.67 3.33 -3.41
C ALA A 22 2.04 3.60 -4.03
N VAL A 23 2.54 2.69 -4.87
CA VAL A 23 3.82 2.91 -5.57
C VAL A 23 3.76 4.20 -6.39
N HIS A 24 2.66 4.41 -7.11
CA HIS A 24 2.49 5.64 -7.90
C HIS A 24 2.37 6.88 -7.01
N ALA A 25 1.68 6.75 -5.86
CA ALA A 25 1.57 7.85 -4.90
C ALA A 25 2.95 8.23 -4.34
N TYR A 26 3.78 7.24 -3.99
CA TYR A 26 5.13 7.49 -3.52
C TYR A 26 5.99 8.18 -4.59
N ASP A 27 5.85 7.80 -5.87
CA ASP A 27 6.56 8.48 -6.95
C ASP A 27 6.27 9.99 -6.94
N GLN A 28 5.03 10.37 -6.73
CA GLN A 28 4.67 11.78 -6.70
C GLN A 28 5.16 12.46 -5.42
N ALA A 29 5.00 11.80 -4.28
CA ALA A 29 5.36 12.37 -2.99
C ALA A 29 6.85 12.67 -2.86
N VAL A 30 7.71 11.75 -3.31
CA VAL A 30 9.16 11.93 -3.18
C VAL A 30 9.69 13.13 -3.98
N LYS A 31 8.97 13.55 -5.01
CA LYS A 31 9.34 14.75 -5.78
C LYS A 31 9.22 16.03 -4.95
N GLU A 32 8.38 16.01 -3.92
CA GLU A 32 8.14 17.17 -3.06
C GLU A 32 8.98 17.14 -1.78
N VAL A 33 9.86 16.14 -1.63
CA VAL A 33 10.63 15.95 -0.40
C VAL A 33 12.10 16.24 -0.67
N ASP A 34 12.62 17.32 -0.08
CA ASP A 34 14.03 17.69 -0.20
C ASP A 34 14.89 17.08 0.90
N ASP A 35 14.31 16.77 2.06
CA ASP A 35 15.03 16.17 3.18
C ASP A 35 15.53 14.79 2.78
N PRO A 36 16.87 14.58 2.72
CA PRO A 36 17.39 13.30 2.22
C PRO A 36 17.08 12.12 3.10
N ILE A 37 16.95 12.30 4.40
CA ILE A 37 16.65 11.23 5.34
C ILE A 37 15.22 10.75 5.16
N ILE A 38 14.27 11.68 5.09
CA ILE A 38 12.86 11.36 4.88
C ILE A 38 12.66 10.76 3.49
N LYS A 39 13.27 11.35 2.48
CA LYS A 39 13.18 10.86 1.10
C LYS A 39 13.63 9.40 0.99
N GLU A 40 14.78 9.08 1.58
CA GLU A 40 15.33 7.72 1.57
C GLU A 40 14.35 6.75 2.25
N ARG A 41 13.76 7.16 3.36
CA ARG A 41 12.80 6.33 4.08
C ARG A 41 11.54 6.08 3.26
N LEU A 42 11.02 7.11 2.59
CA LEU A 42 9.85 6.95 1.73
C LEU A 42 10.14 6.04 0.54
N LEU A 43 11.33 6.13 -0.04
CA LEU A 43 11.75 5.25 -1.13
C LEU A 43 11.83 3.79 -0.67
N LYS A 44 12.28 3.56 0.56
CA LYS A 44 12.29 2.22 1.14
C LYS A 44 10.87 1.67 1.30
N PHE A 45 9.94 2.49 1.78
CA PHE A 45 8.54 2.10 1.91
C PHE A 45 7.95 1.76 0.55
N GLN A 46 8.25 2.54 -0.47
CA GLN A 46 7.81 2.28 -1.83
C GLN A 46 8.31 0.92 -2.31
N GLU A 47 9.56 0.58 -2.03
CA GLU A 47 10.13 -0.71 -2.40
C GLU A 47 9.43 -1.85 -1.69
N GLU A 48 9.05 -1.66 -0.43
CA GLU A 48 8.27 -2.66 0.29
C GLU A 48 6.91 -2.89 -0.35
N HIS A 49 6.25 -1.83 -0.83
CA HIS A 49 5.01 -1.99 -1.61
C HIS A 49 5.24 -2.81 -2.89
N ARG A 50 6.36 -2.59 -3.59
CA ARG A 50 6.71 -3.40 -4.76
C ARG A 50 6.88 -4.87 -4.41
N ASN A 51 7.52 -5.15 -3.27
CA ASN A 51 7.68 -6.52 -2.78
C ASN A 51 6.34 -7.17 -2.47
N HIS A 52 5.41 -6.42 -1.87
CA HIS A 52 4.05 -6.91 -1.63
C HIS A 52 3.35 -7.28 -2.93
N ILE A 53 3.47 -6.44 -3.97
CA ILE A 53 2.87 -6.69 -5.28
C ILE A 53 3.37 -8.02 -5.85
N SER A 54 4.69 -8.21 -5.89
CA SER A 54 5.29 -9.42 -6.47
C SER A 54 4.90 -10.67 -5.70
N SER A 55 4.97 -10.62 -4.39
CA SER A 55 4.68 -11.76 -3.53
C SER A 55 3.20 -12.12 -3.56
N LEU A 56 2.32 -11.13 -3.41
CA LEU A 56 0.88 -11.39 -3.41
C LEU A 56 0.39 -11.85 -4.78
N ALA A 57 0.97 -11.34 -5.86
CA ALA A 57 0.67 -11.82 -7.21
C ALA A 57 0.97 -13.31 -7.34
N GLU A 58 2.10 -13.76 -6.79
CA GLU A 58 2.45 -15.19 -6.79
C GLU A 58 1.46 -16.02 -5.98
N HIS A 59 1.06 -15.53 -4.81
CA HIS A 59 0.04 -16.21 -4.00
C HIS A 59 -1.29 -16.31 -4.75
N ILE A 60 -1.69 -15.27 -5.50
CA ILE A 60 -2.90 -15.31 -6.31
C ILE A 60 -2.79 -16.41 -7.37
N ARG A 61 -1.65 -16.52 -8.06
CA ARG A 61 -1.45 -17.57 -9.06
C ARG A 61 -1.51 -18.95 -8.43
N ASN A 62 -0.89 -19.13 -7.29
CA ASN A 62 -0.90 -20.41 -6.57
C ASN A 62 -2.31 -20.80 -6.11
N LEU A 63 -3.18 -19.84 -5.89
CA LEU A 63 -4.59 -20.09 -5.56
C LEU A 63 -5.46 -20.31 -6.80
N GLY A 64 -4.87 -20.21 -7.98
CA GLY A 64 -5.58 -20.45 -9.25
C GLY A 64 -6.19 -19.19 -9.87
N GLY A 65 -5.83 -18.02 -9.39
CA GLY A 65 -6.33 -16.75 -9.89
C GLY A 65 -5.35 -16.04 -10.81
N GLN A 66 -5.79 -14.89 -11.29
CA GLN A 66 -4.99 -13.98 -12.11
C GLN A 66 -4.76 -12.68 -11.34
N PRO A 67 -3.50 -12.29 -11.07
CA PRO A 67 -3.26 -11.02 -10.41
C PRO A 67 -3.58 -9.84 -11.32
N PRO A 68 -3.90 -8.67 -10.73
CA PRO A 68 -4.10 -7.45 -11.52
C PRO A 68 -2.81 -7.08 -12.24
N GLY A 69 -2.95 -6.47 -13.41
CA GLY A 69 -1.80 -5.94 -14.15
C GLY A 69 -1.23 -4.71 -13.45
N LYS A 70 0.05 -4.43 -13.71
CA LYS A 70 0.73 -3.25 -13.16
C LYS A 70 0.36 -1.99 -13.95
N SER A 71 -0.93 -1.80 -14.19
CA SER A 71 -1.40 -0.64 -14.94
C SER A 71 -1.45 0.58 -14.03
N LYS A 72 -1.52 1.77 -14.66
CA LYS A 72 -1.68 3.02 -13.93
C LYS A 72 -3.15 3.35 -13.66
N ASP A 73 -4.04 2.39 -13.90
CA ASP A 73 -5.46 2.57 -13.63
C ASP A 73 -5.69 2.44 -12.13
N PHE A 74 -6.22 3.50 -11.56
CA PHE A 74 -6.43 3.56 -10.12
C PHE A 74 -7.82 3.09 -9.76
N LYS A 75 -7.91 2.32 -8.67
CA LYS A 75 -9.19 2.04 -8.06
C LYS A 75 -9.63 3.27 -7.25
N GLY A 76 -10.94 3.38 -7.02
CA GLY A 76 -11.49 4.51 -6.28
C GLY A 76 -10.94 4.69 -4.88
N TYR A 77 -10.31 3.67 -4.33
CA TYR A 77 -9.78 3.67 -2.97
C TYR A 77 -8.75 4.77 -2.70
N VAL A 78 -7.90 5.08 -3.70
CA VAL A 78 -6.79 6.02 -3.50
C VAL A 78 -6.91 7.26 -4.38
N ILE A 79 -8.06 7.48 -5.03
CA ILE A 79 -8.28 8.67 -5.84
C ILE A 79 -8.13 9.94 -4.98
N GLU A 80 -8.62 9.91 -3.75
CA GLU A 80 -8.47 11.03 -2.83
C GLU A 80 -7.01 11.36 -2.53
N ALA A 81 -6.17 10.33 -2.36
CA ALA A 81 -4.75 10.52 -2.11
C ALA A 81 -4.07 11.18 -3.31
N PHE A 82 -4.42 10.77 -4.52
CA PHE A 82 -3.87 11.39 -5.73
C PHE A 82 -4.32 12.84 -5.89
N ALA A 83 -5.58 13.13 -5.58
CA ALA A 83 -6.06 14.50 -5.58
C ALA A 83 -5.35 15.35 -4.54
N ALA A 84 -5.12 14.77 -3.35
CA ALA A 84 -4.40 15.44 -2.27
C ALA A 84 -2.95 15.76 -2.66
N ILE A 85 -2.26 14.83 -3.35
CA ILE A 85 -0.89 15.06 -3.81
C ILE A 85 -0.82 16.24 -4.76
N ARG A 86 -1.82 16.40 -5.62
CA ARG A 86 -1.89 17.54 -6.54
C ARG A 86 -2.14 18.87 -5.80
N SER A 87 -2.88 18.82 -4.69
CA SER A 87 -3.24 20.00 -3.90
C SER A 87 -2.16 20.39 -2.91
N PHE A 88 -1.41 19.40 -2.41
CA PHE A 88 -0.40 19.62 -1.36
C PHE A 88 0.97 19.76 -1.99
N THR A 89 1.74 20.72 -1.49
CA THR A 89 3.11 20.96 -1.95
C THR A 89 4.06 20.89 -0.77
N GLY A 90 5.32 20.64 -1.07
CA GLY A 90 6.37 20.59 -0.08
C GLY A 90 6.31 19.32 0.78
N LEU A 91 7.20 19.25 1.75
CA LEU A 91 7.35 18.10 2.64
C LEU A 91 6.05 17.78 3.39
N LYS A 92 5.48 18.78 4.04
CA LYS A 92 4.27 18.57 4.84
C LYS A 92 3.11 18.10 3.97
N GLY A 93 2.96 18.68 2.76
CA GLY A 93 1.93 18.28 1.82
C GLY A 93 2.12 16.84 1.35
N ALA A 94 3.35 16.47 1.02
CA ALA A 94 3.67 15.10 0.61
C ALA A 94 3.33 14.10 1.71
N LEU A 95 3.70 14.39 2.96
CA LEU A 95 3.41 13.50 4.08
C LEU A 95 1.91 13.40 4.36
N LYS A 96 1.16 14.49 4.23
CA LYS A 96 -0.31 14.45 4.37
C LYS A 96 -0.94 13.55 3.32
N ALA A 97 -0.49 13.65 2.09
CA ALA A 97 -0.99 12.80 1.00
C ALA A 97 -0.68 11.33 1.27
N MET A 98 0.54 11.04 1.73
CA MET A 98 0.94 9.67 2.03
C MET A 98 0.22 9.12 3.26
N ARG A 99 -0.12 9.98 4.23
CA ARG A 99 -0.95 9.55 5.36
C ARG A 99 -2.30 9.04 4.88
N ILE A 100 -2.95 9.75 3.96
CA ILE A 100 -4.22 9.30 3.38
C ILE A 100 -4.04 7.95 2.69
N THR A 101 -3.01 7.80 1.88
CA THR A 101 -2.72 6.57 1.15
C THR A 101 -2.50 5.41 2.11
N GLU A 102 -1.66 5.60 3.12
CA GLU A 102 -1.34 4.52 4.06
C GLU A 102 -2.48 4.19 5.01
N GLU A 103 -3.33 5.16 5.35
CA GLU A 103 -4.52 4.86 6.13
C GLU A 103 -5.46 3.93 5.37
N ILE A 104 -5.59 4.13 4.06
CA ILE A 104 -6.42 3.27 3.21
C ILE A 104 -5.81 1.86 3.13
N THR A 105 -4.52 1.74 2.85
CA THR A 105 -3.87 0.42 2.74
C THR A 105 -3.92 -0.32 4.07
N ASN A 106 -3.66 0.36 5.18
CA ASN A 106 -3.74 -0.24 6.52
C ASN A 106 -5.12 -0.79 6.82
N ARG A 107 -6.16 -0.05 6.46
CA ARG A 107 -7.54 -0.50 6.71
C ARG A 107 -7.83 -1.80 5.97
N TYR A 108 -7.50 -1.86 4.68
CA TYR A 108 -7.79 -3.04 3.87
C TYR A 108 -6.93 -4.24 4.24
N TYR A 109 -5.64 -4.04 4.51
CA TYR A 109 -4.78 -5.12 5.02
C TYR A 109 -5.31 -5.65 6.37
N GLY A 110 -5.73 -4.75 7.25
CA GLY A 110 -6.28 -5.14 8.55
C GLY A 110 -7.52 -5.99 8.45
N GLU A 111 -8.36 -5.75 7.44
CA GLU A 111 -9.55 -6.57 7.20
C GLU A 111 -9.16 -7.96 6.69
N VAL A 112 -8.27 -8.05 5.72
CA VAL A 112 -7.94 -9.32 5.04
C VAL A 112 -7.06 -10.22 5.90
N VAL A 113 -6.23 -9.64 6.76
CA VAL A 113 -5.31 -10.42 7.60
C VAL A 113 -6.03 -11.39 8.53
N SER A 114 -7.30 -11.15 8.86
CA SER A 114 -8.10 -12.01 9.73
C SER A 114 -8.84 -13.12 8.97
N TRP A 115 -8.79 -13.12 7.64
CA TRP A 115 -9.52 -14.11 6.84
C TRP A 115 -8.88 -15.50 6.95
N GLU A 116 -9.69 -16.53 6.73
CA GLU A 116 -9.18 -17.89 6.58
C GLU A 116 -8.41 -17.99 5.27
N ALA A 117 -7.20 -18.53 5.33
CA ALA A 117 -6.32 -18.65 4.17
C ALA A 117 -5.27 -19.71 4.45
N PRO A 118 -4.60 -20.23 3.40
CA PRO A 118 -3.46 -21.11 3.60
C PRO A 118 -2.39 -20.44 4.48
N ALA A 119 -1.65 -21.25 5.22
CA ALA A 119 -0.69 -20.74 6.20
C ALA A 119 0.32 -19.75 5.61
N GLU A 120 0.83 -20.03 4.43
CA GLU A 120 1.81 -19.15 3.76
C GLU A 120 1.20 -17.79 3.42
N VAL A 121 -0.06 -17.77 3.00
CA VAL A 121 -0.78 -16.54 2.68
C VAL A 121 -1.01 -15.74 3.96
N LYS A 122 -1.44 -16.40 5.02
CA LYS A 122 -1.67 -15.73 6.31
C LYS A 122 -0.39 -15.09 6.85
N GLU A 123 0.71 -15.81 6.76
CA GLU A 123 1.99 -15.30 7.23
C GLU A 123 2.43 -14.08 6.42
N ALA A 124 2.31 -14.16 5.09
CA ALA A 124 2.63 -13.05 4.22
C ALA A 124 1.77 -11.82 4.56
N LEU A 125 0.47 -12.01 4.74
CA LEU A 125 -0.44 -10.90 5.05
C LEU A 125 -0.10 -10.26 6.40
N ARG A 126 0.26 -11.05 7.41
CA ARG A 126 0.68 -10.52 8.71
C ARG A 126 1.95 -9.68 8.60
N THR A 127 2.93 -10.19 7.84
CA THR A 127 4.20 -9.49 7.63
C THR A 127 3.96 -8.16 6.92
N TYR A 128 3.17 -8.18 5.86
CA TYR A 128 2.92 -6.96 5.06
C TYR A 128 2.08 -5.95 5.82
N PHE A 129 1.09 -6.43 6.57
CA PHE A 129 0.32 -5.54 7.43
C PHE A 129 1.21 -4.85 8.47
N SER A 130 2.14 -5.60 9.05
CA SER A 130 3.11 -5.05 9.99
C SER A 130 3.95 -3.94 9.34
N GLU A 131 4.40 -4.15 8.11
CA GLU A 131 5.15 -3.14 7.36
C GLU A 131 4.29 -1.91 7.06
N GLU A 132 3.03 -2.10 6.67
CA GLU A 132 2.11 -1.00 6.41
C GLU A 132 1.90 -0.14 7.67
N LYS A 133 1.83 -0.76 8.85
CA LYS A 133 1.72 -0.02 10.10
C LYS A 133 2.97 0.82 10.38
N ILE A 134 4.14 0.29 10.08
CA ILE A 134 5.40 1.01 10.23
C ILE A 134 5.42 2.25 9.31
N HIS A 135 4.97 2.08 8.06
CA HIS A 135 4.88 3.19 7.12
C HIS A 135 4.01 4.32 7.69
N LEU A 136 2.82 3.97 8.13
CA LEU A 136 1.86 4.96 8.63
C LEU A 136 2.38 5.64 9.90
N ASP A 137 2.92 4.86 10.83
CA ASP A 137 3.46 5.40 12.08
C ASP A 137 4.59 6.39 11.84
N TYR A 138 5.48 6.08 10.91
CA TYR A 138 6.58 6.98 10.55
C TYR A 138 6.03 8.30 9.98
N ILE A 139 5.08 8.21 9.08
CA ILE A 139 4.48 9.39 8.45
C ILE A 139 3.77 10.27 9.48
N ILE A 140 2.97 9.65 10.35
CA ILE A 140 2.26 10.38 11.40
C ILE A 140 3.23 11.05 12.37
N SER A 141 4.28 10.33 12.79
CA SER A 141 5.27 10.86 13.71
C SER A 141 5.97 12.09 13.14
N ASN A 142 6.32 12.06 11.86
CA ASN A 142 6.93 13.20 11.21
C ASN A 142 5.99 14.39 11.09
N LEU A 143 4.72 14.13 10.79
CA LEU A 143 3.71 15.19 10.72
C LEU A 143 3.50 15.85 12.10
N GLN A 144 3.47 15.05 13.15
CA GLN A 144 3.29 15.56 14.52
C GLN A 144 4.47 16.42 14.97
N ALA A 145 5.67 16.15 14.46
CA ALA A 145 6.87 16.91 14.78
C ALA A 145 6.96 18.25 14.03
N MET A 146 6.12 18.47 13.05
CA MET A 146 6.12 19.69 12.25
C MET A 146 5.24 20.77 12.88
N PRO A 147 5.65 22.06 12.75
CA PRO A 147 4.84 23.18 13.22
C PRO A 147 3.50 23.27 12.53
#